data_988b0297ea884aafd57c0301cb82aecf
#
_entry.id   988b0297ea884aafd57c0301cb82aecf
#
_cell.length_a   1.000
_cell.length_b   1.000
_cell.length_c   1.000
_cell.angle_alpha   90.00
_cell.angle_beta   90.00
_cell.angle_gamma   90.00
#
_symmetry.space_group_name_H-M   'P 1'
#
loop_
_entity.id
_entity.type
_entity.pdbx_description
1 polymer ?
#
loop_
_entity_poly.entity_id
_entity_poly.type
_entity_poly.pdbx_seq_one_letter_code
_entity_poly.pdbx_strand_id
1 'polypeptide(L)'
;MSKSLLQDVAWHSLPAEEAAARLTASFEQGLDDAEAACRRSQHGENRLTPAPSRGPILRFALQFVQPLVLVLVLAGVVTAVLGEWVDAAVIFGVTVVNAVIGFIQEGRAESALAALARSVTSEVTVLRGGCKHRLSSTELVPGDVVLLAAGDKVPADLRLFRARDLQAIEAALTGESTAVAKGGDALPESTLLAERCNMAYAGTVMI
;
A
#
# COMPACT_ATOMS: atom_id res chain seq x y z
N MET A 1 7.16 17.34 -12.76
CA MET A 1 6.98 17.79 -11.36
C MET A 1 7.67 16.77 -10.46
N SER A 2 8.55 17.17 -9.55
CA SER A 2 9.29 16.21 -8.72
C SER A 2 8.35 15.49 -7.73
N LYS A 3 8.61 14.21 -7.43
CA LYS A 3 7.82 13.38 -6.50
C LYS A 3 7.69 14.03 -5.09
N SER A 4 8.67 14.82 -4.68
CA SER A 4 8.68 15.58 -3.42
C SER A 4 7.65 16.71 -3.39
N LEU A 5 7.39 17.38 -4.51
CA LEU A 5 6.45 18.50 -4.58
C LEU A 5 4.98 18.07 -4.42
N LEU A 6 4.66 16.80 -4.67
CA LEU A 6 3.31 16.27 -4.47
C LEU A 6 3.03 15.90 -3.01
N GLN A 7 4.08 15.58 -2.24
CA GLN A 7 3.95 15.12 -0.85
C GLN A 7 3.81 16.27 0.16
N ASP A 8 4.35 17.46 -0.17
CA ASP A 8 4.38 18.60 0.75
C ASP A 8 3.15 19.53 0.63
N VAL A 9 2.24 19.24 -0.29
CA VAL A 9 1.05 20.07 -0.50
C VAL A 9 -0.14 19.57 0.31
N ALA A 10 -0.76 20.47 1.08
CA ALA A 10 -1.99 20.19 1.81
C ALA A 10 -3.20 20.23 0.85
N TRP A 11 -3.37 19.19 0.01
CA TRP A 11 -4.39 19.13 -1.05
C TRP A 11 -5.82 19.35 -0.56
N HIS A 12 -6.13 18.99 0.69
CA HIS A 12 -7.43 19.18 1.32
C HIS A 12 -7.74 20.65 1.60
N SER A 13 -6.73 21.51 1.74
CA SER A 13 -6.94 22.93 2.01
C SER A 13 -7.10 23.77 0.74
N LEU A 14 -6.81 23.19 -0.43
CA LEU A 14 -6.94 23.88 -1.70
C LEU A 14 -8.38 23.82 -2.25
N PRO A 15 -8.89 24.90 -2.84
CA PRO A 15 -10.04 24.84 -3.74
C PRO A 15 -9.81 23.83 -4.85
N ALA A 16 -10.87 23.16 -5.30
CA ALA A 16 -10.73 22.09 -6.30
C ALA A 16 -10.08 22.59 -7.62
N GLU A 17 -10.42 23.81 -8.03
CA GLU A 17 -9.88 24.46 -9.23
C GLU A 17 -8.38 24.72 -9.11
N GLU A 18 -7.93 25.13 -7.94
CA GLU A 18 -6.51 25.36 -7.68
C GLU A 18 -5.73 24.04 -7.65
N ALA A 19 -6.30 23.00 -7.02
CA ALA A 19 -5.72 21.67 -7.02
C ALA A 19 -5.57 21.11 -8.46
N ALA A 20 -6.60 21.28 -9.29
CA ALA A 20 -6.56 20.89 -10.70
C ALA A 20 -5.52 21.70 -11.50
N ALA A 21 -5.46 23.01 -11.27
CA ALA A 21 -4.49 23.89 -11.95
C ALA A 21 -3.04 23.51 -11.61
N ARG A 22 -2.75 23.19 -10.33
CA ARG A 22 -1.42 22.72 -9.91
C ARG A 22 -1.02 21.38 -10.54
N LEU A 23 -2.02 20.53 -10.82
CA LEU A 23 -1.81 19.25 -11.50
C LEU A 23 -1.95 19.36 -13.03
N THR A 24 -2.20 20.60 -13.57
CA THR A 24 -2.48 20.82 -14.99
C THR A 24 -3.53 19.85 -15.54
N ALA A 25 -4.58 19.62 -14.76
CA ALA A 25 -5.69 18.73 -15.07
C ALA A 25 -6.95 19.53 -15.40
N SER A 26 -7.74 19.04 -16.35
CA SER A 26 -9.05 19.60 -16.70
C SER A 26 -10.16 18.72 -16.17
N PHE A 27 -11.15 19.29 -15.49
CA PHE A 27 -12.31 18.53 -15.01
C PHE A 27 -13.21 18.00 -16.13
N GLU A 28 -13.20 18.66 -17.29
CA GLU A 28 -14.07 18.32 -18.42
C GLU A 28 -13.38 17.37 -19.40
N GLN A 29 -12.08 17.52 -19.61
CA GLN A 29 -11.34 16.74 -20.59
C GLN A 29 -10.41 15.71 -19.95
N GLY A 30 -10.06 15.87 -18.65
CA GLY A 30 -9.03 15.06 -18.03
C GLY A 30 -7.63 15.36 -18.56
N LEU A 31 -6.73 14.40 -18.47
CA LEU A 31 -5.41 14.45 -19.09
C LEU A 31 -5.49 13.98 -20.55
N ASP A 32 -4.55 14.45 -21.38
CA ASP A 32 -4.28 13.83 -22.67
C ASP A 32 -3.46 12.54 -22.50
N ASP A 33 -3.63 11.57 -23.41
CA ASP A 33 -2.93 10.29 -23.35
C ASP A 33 -1.42 10.43 -23.46
N ALA A 34 -0.92 11.39 -24.24
CA ALA A 34 0.50 11.68 -24.36
C ALA A 34 1.08 12.21 -23.02
N GLU A 35 0.35 13.12 -22.36
CA GLU A 35 0.73 13.64 -21.06
C GLU A 35 0.67 12.55 -19.98
N ALA A 36 -0.37 11.70 -20.00
CA ALA A 36 -0.47 10.57 -19.08
C ALA A 36 0.71 9.60 -19.24
N ALA A 37 1.13 9.28 -20.47
CA ALA A 37 2.30 8.46 -20.73
C ALA A 37 3.60 9.11 -20.24
N CYS A 38 3.75 10.43 -20.44
CA CYS A 38 4.89 11.19 -19.92
C CYS A 38 4.96 11.15 -18.40
N ARG A 39 3.83 11.40 -17.71
CA ARG A 39 3.75 11.32 -16.24
C ARG A 39 4.02 9.92 -15.71
N ARG A 40 3.55 8.89 -16.40
CA ARG A 40 3.83 7.49 -16.04
C ARG A 40 5.34 7.20 -16.09
N SER A 41 6.07 7.73 -17.08
CA SER A 41 7.52 7.58 -17.14
C SER A 41 8.26 8.31 -16.02
N GLN A 42 7.72 9.44 -15.54
CA GLN A 42 8.31 10.25 -14.47
C GLN A 42 7.99 9.74 -13.06
N HIS A 43 6.75 9.32 -12.81
CA HIS A 43 6.26 8.93 -11.48
C HIS A 43 6.26 7.42 -11.24
N GLY A 44 6.34 6.63 -12.33
CA GLY A 44 6.20 5.18 -12.29
C GLY A 44 4.74 4.71 -12.17
N GLU A 45 4.56 3.44 -11.87
CA GLU A 45 3.24 2.85 -11.66
C GLU A 45 2.65 3.23 -10.29
N ASN A 46 1.32 3.38 -10.23
CA ASN A 46 0.59 3.56 -8.97
C ASN A 46 0.55 2.23 -8.20
N ARG A 47 1.61 1.95 -7.46
CA ARG A 47 1.73 0.79 -6.59
C ARG A 47 2.21 1.22 -5.22
N LEU A 48 1.61 0.68 -4.18
CA LEU A 48 2.16 0.79 -2.84
C LEU A 48 3.52 0.11 -2.84
N THR A 49 4.56 0.84 -2.44
CA THR A 49 5.90 0.27 -2.30
C THR A 49 5.84 -0.81 -1.22
N PRO A 50 6.10 -2.08 -1.55
CA PRO A 50 6.16 -3.12 -0.53
C PRO A 50 7.20 -2.73 0.53
N ALA A 51 6.90 -3.01 1.79
CA ALA A 51 7.91 -2.85 2.84
C ALA A 51 9.19 -3.63 2.43
N PRO A 52 10.39 -3.05 2.64
CA PRO A 52 11.63 -3.72 2.25
C PRO A 52 11.68 -5.10 2.91
N SER A 53 11.74 -6.15 2.09
CA SER A 53 11.89 -7.51 2.59
C SER A 53 13.25 -7.66 3.26
N ARG A 54 13.27 -8.31 4.42
CA ARG A 54 14.53 -8.63 5.10
C ARG A 54 15.37 -9.53 4.21
N GLY A 55 16.67 -9.22 4.10
CA GLY A 55 17.58 -10.03 3.30
C GLY A 55 17.57 -11.51 3.72
N PRO A 56 17.85 -12.46 2.81
CA PRO A 56 17.74 -13.90 3.07
C PRO A 56 18.62 -14.36 4.24
N ILE A 57 19.80 -13.77 4.41
CA ILE A 57 20.73 -14.10 5.51
C ILE A 57 20.13 -13.70 6.87
N LEU A 58 19.55 -12.51 6.96
CA LEU A 58 18.91 -12.04 8.20
C LEU A 58 17.67 -12.88 8.52
N ARG A 59 16.88 -13.25 7.52
CA ARG A 59 15.72 -14.14 7.70
C ARG A 59 16.14 -15.52 8.23
N PHE A 60 17.20 -16.11 7.69
CA PHE A 60 17.72 -17.38 8.18
C PHE A 60 18.25 -17.25 9.62
N ALA A 61 18.99 -16.19 9.93
CA ALA A 61 19.48 -15.96 11.31
C ALA A 61 18.34 -15.78 12.32
N LEU A 62 17.22 -15.14 11.92
CA LEU A 62 16.06 -14.96 12.78
C LEU A 62 15.33 -16.27 13.13
N GLN A 63 15.53 -17.36 12.36
CA GLN A 63 15.00 -18.67 12.71
C GLN A 63 15.56 -19.17 14.06
N PHE A 64 16.79 -18.80 14.37
CA PHE A 64 17.44 -19.20 15.64
C PHE A 64 16.95 -18.38 16.85
N VAL A 65 16.23 -17.30 16.64
CA VAL A 65 15.66 -16.46 17.72
C VAL A 65 14.24 -16.92 18.10
N GLN A 66 13.67 -17.88 17.40
CA GLN A 66 12.37 -18.46 17.76
C GLN A 66 12.45 -19.15 19.11
N PRO A 67 11.44 -18.99 20.01
CA PRO A 67 11.52 -19.50 21.38
C PRO A 67 11.83 -21.00 21.48
N LEU A 68 11.21 -21.82 20.62
CA LEU A 68 11.47 -23.27 20.61
C LEU A 68 12.90 -23.60 20.19
N VAL A 69 13.41 -22.93 19.16
CA VAL A 69 14.77 -23.13 18.65
C VAL A 69 15.80 -22.66 19.68
N LEU A 70 15.51 -21.53 20.35
CA LEU A 70 16.37 -21.01 21.41
C LEU A 70 16.53 -22.02 22.55
N VAL A 71 15.43 -22.66 22.98
CA VAL A 71 15.47 -23.73 24.01
C VAL A 71 16.32 -24.92 23.56
N LEU A 72 16.19 -25.33 22.29
CA LEU A 72 17.02 -26.40 21.72
C LEU A 72 18.51 -26.02 21.68
N VAL A 73 18.83 -24.79 21.28
CA VAL A 73 20.20 -24.29 21.27
C VAL A 73 20.78 -24.29 22.68
N LEU A 74 20.03 -23.81 23.67
CA LEU A 74 20.46 -23.82 25.07
C LEU A 74 20.67 -25.26 25.61
N ALA A 75 19.74 -26.16 25.29
CA ALA A 75 19.87 -27.56 25.65
C ALA A 75 21.13 -28.19 25.03
N GLY A 76 21.37 -27.96 23.74
CA GLY A 76 22.57 -28.44 23.05
C GLY A 76 23.87 -27.91 23.66
N VAL A 77 23.89 -26.63 24.06
CA VAL A 77 25.05 -26.04 24.74
C VAL A 77 25.29 -26.72 26.11
N VAL A 78 24.23 -26.89 26.90
CA VAL A 78 24.34 -27.57 28.21
C VAL A 78 24.87 -28.99 28.04
N THR A 79 24.34 -29.77 27.10
CA THR A 79 24.76 -31.15 26.81
C THR A 79 26.23 -31.19 26.36
N ALA A 80 26.64 -30.24 25.53
CA ALA A 80 28.07 -30.14 25.12
C ALA A 80 29.01 -29.82 26.30
N VAL A 81 28.58 -28.94 27.22
CA VAL A 81 29.36 -28.61 28.44
C VAL A 81 29.49 -29.82 29.36
N LEU A 82 28.49 -30.68 29.42
CA LEU A 82 28.53 -31.95 30.18
C LEU A 82 29.43 -33.03 29.53
N GLY A 83 29.98 -32.75 28.34
CA GLY A 83 30.87 -33.65 27.62
C GLY A 83 30.16 -34.68 26.73
N GLU A 84 28.84 -34.60 26.61
CA GLU A 84 28.02 -35.51 25.80
C GLU A 84 27.95 -35.05 24.34
N TRP A 85 29.06 -35.16 23.62
CA TRP A 85 29.23 -34.59 22.28
C TRP A 85 28.31 -35.20 21.23
N VAL A 86 27.94 -36.49 21.36
CA VAL A 86 27.05 -37.17 20.42
C VAL A 86 25.65 -36.58 20.53
N ASP A 87 25.13 -36.44 21.75
CA ASP A 87 23.80 -35.92 21.99
C ASP A 87 23.71 -34.44 21.63
N ALA A 88 24.74 -33.66 21.97
CA ALA A 88 24.83 -32.26 21.52
C ALA A 88 24.82 -32.14 20.00
N ALA A 89 25.54 -32.99 19.28
CA ALA A 89 25.56 -32.99 17.81
C ALA A 89 24.16 -33.31 17.20
N VAL A 90 23.44 -34.26 17.83
CA VAL A 90 22.07 -34.60 17.39
C VAL A 90 21.14 -33.39 17.61
N ILE A 91 21.18 -32.73 18.77
CA ILE A 91 20.36 -31.58 19.09
C ILE A 91 20.64 -30.43 18.11
N PHE A 92 21.89 -30.08 17.85
CA PHE A 92 22.26 -29.05 16.90
C PHE A 92 21.88 -29.44 15.48
N GLY A 93 22.04 -30.73 15.10
CA GLY A 93 21.60 -31.23 13.79
C GLY A 93 20.08 -31.01 13.55
N VAL A 94 19.27 -31.41 14.55
CA VAL A 94 17.81 -31.18 14.49
C VAL A 94 17.49 -29.70 14.46
N THR A 95 18.21 -28.89 15.23
CA THR A 95 18.01 -27.42 15.23
C THR A 95 18.28 -26.81 13.87
N VAL A 96 19.34 -27.19 13.19
CA VAL A 96 19.67 -26.72 11.84
C VAL A 96 18.61 -27.18 10.84
N VAL A 97 18.18 -28.44 10.89
CA VAL A 97 17.11 -28.94 10.02
C VAL A 97 15.82 -28.14 10.21
N ASN A 98 15.41 -27.89 11.45
CA ASN A 98 14.26 -27.06 11.76
C ASN A 98 14.40 -25.64 11.22
N ALA A 99 15.57 -25.02 11.37
CA ALA A 99 15.83 -23.67 10.84
C ALA A 99 15.73 -23.62 9.30
N VAL A 100 16.24 -24.65 8.61
CA VAL A 100 16.12 -24.76 7.14
C VAL A 100 14.66 -24.92 6.72
N ILE A 101 13.92 -25.81 7.38
CA ILE A 101 12.49 -26.01 7.07
C ILE A 101 11.71 -24.71 7.29
N GLY A 102 11.91 -24.05 8.44
CA GLY A 102 11.27 -22.77 8.77
C GLY A 102 11.57 -21.68 7.72
N PHE A 103 12.82 -21.56 7.29
CA PHE A 103 13.23 -20.62 6.25
C PHE A 103 12.52 -20.88 4.92
N ILE A 104 12.40 -22.15 4.50
CA ILE A 104 11.71 -22.52 3.26
C ILE A 104 10.21 -22.21 3.37
N GLN A 105 9.57 -22.56 4.50
CA GLN A 105 8.14 -22.32 4.72
C GLN A 105 7.81 -20.83 4.73
N GLU A 106 8.62 -20.02 5.42
CA GLU A 106 8.46 -18.55 5.46
C GLU A 106 8.59 -17.96 4.06
N GLY A 107 9.58 -18.41 3.27
CA GLY A 107 9.76 -17.95 1.88
C GLY A 107 8.57 -18.28 0.98
N ARG A 108 7.99 -19.47 1.13
CA ARG A 108 6.77 -19.85 0.38
C ARG A 108 5.56 -19.03 0.81
N ALA A 109 5.37 -18.80 2.10
CA ALA A 109 4.28 -17.99 2.63
C ALA A 109 4.37 -16.54 2.12
N GLU A 110 5.55 -15.93 2.17
CA GLU A 110 5.78 -14.56 1.66
C GLU A 110 5.50 -14.47 0.16
N SER A 111 5.95 -15.47 -0.62
CA SER A 111 5.69 -15.52 -2.06
C SER A 111 4.21 -15.68 -2.38
N ALA A 112 3.48 -16.50 -1.61
CA ALA A 112 2.03 -16.67 -1.79
C ALA A 112 1.27 -15.38 -1.46
N LEU A 113 1.63 -14.68 -0.37
CA LEU A 113 1.05 -13.38 -0.02
C LEU A 113 1.34 -12.33 -1.09
N ALA A 114 2.56 -12.29 -1.61
CA ALA A 114 2.93 -11.38 -2.69
C ALA A 114 2.16 -11.68 -4.00
N ALA A 115 1.89 -12.93 -4.31
CA ALA A 115 1.07 -13.33 -5.46
C ALA A 115 -0.38 -12.89 -5.29
N LEU A 116 -0.97 -13.08 -4.10
CA LEU A 116 -2.32 -12.60 -3.78
C LEU A 116 -2.42 -11.08 -3.88
N ALA A 117 -1.45 -10.34 -3.33
CA ALA A 117 -1.43 -8.89 -3.41
C ALA A 117 -1.35 -8.36 -4.86
N ARG A 118 -0.70 -9.11 -5.77
CA ARG A 118 -0.64 -8.76 -7.20
C ARG A 118 -1.93 -9.10 -7.96
N SER A 119 -2.68 -10.11 -7.54
CA SER A 119 -3.91 -10.52 -8.22
C SER A 119 -5.08 -9.55 -7.98
N VAL A 120 -4.99 -8.68 -6.96
CA VAL A 120 -6.00 -7.65 -6.65
C VAL A 120 -5.63 -6.36 -7.38
N THR A 121 -5.64 -6.37 -8.70
CA THR A 121 -5.65 -5.13 -9.50
C THR A 121 -7.09 -4.66 -9.64
N SER A 122 -7.41 -3.50 -9.07
CA SER A 122 -8.72 -2.87 -9.28
C SER A 122 -8.72 -2.15 -10.62
N GLU A 123 -9.76 -2.35 -11.41
CA GLU A 123 -10.03 -1.48 -12.57
C GLU A 123 -10.62 -0.17 -12.10
N VAL A 124 -10.28 0.89 -12.78
CA VAL A 124 -10.72 2.25 -12.47
C VAL A 124 -11.18 2.95 -13.73
N THR A 125 -12.24 3.75 -13.61
CA THR A 125 -12.70 4.59 -14.72
C THR A 125 -12.10 5.99 -14.56
N VAL A 126 -11.41 6.45 -15.60
CA VAL A 126 -10.82 7.79 -15.67
C VAL A 126 -11.38 8.56 -16.85
N LEU A 127 -11.30 9.88 -16.79
CA LEU A 127 -11.57 10.76 -17.90
C LEU A 127 -10.24 11.20 -18.53
N ARG A 128 -10.01 10.86 -19.80
CA ARG A 128 -8.85 11.29 -20.57
C ARG A 128 -9.31 11.70 -21.97
N GLY A 129 -8.80 12.82 -22.49
CA GLY A 129 -9.20 13.35 -23.80
C GLY A 129 -10.70 13.56 -23.95
N GLY A 130 -11.42 13.87 -22.87
CA GLY A 130 -12.88 14.03 -22.87
C GLY A 130 -13.67 12.71 -22.91
N CYS A 131 -13.00 11.55 -22.94
CA CYS A 131 -13.63 10.23 -23.00
C CYS A 131 -13.37 9.45 -21.71
N LYS A 132 -14.33 8.58 -21.36
CA LYS A 132 -14.18 7.66 -20.23
C LYS A 132 -13.35 6.45 -20.67
N HIS A 133 -12.27 6.18 -19.98
CA HIS A 133 -11.42 5.03 -20.19
C HIS A 133 -11.42 4.14 -18.94
N ARG A 134 -11.46 2.83 -19.15
CA ARG A 134 -11.30 1.86 -18.08
C ARG A 134 -9.89 1.30 -18.14
N LEU A 135 -9.15 1.44 -17.06
CA LEU A 135 -7.74 1.04 -16.99
C LEU A 135 -7.41 0.41 -15.63
N SER A 136 -6.26 -0.23 -15.55
CA SER A 136 -5.77 -0.75 -14.27
C SER A 136 -5.44 0.40 -13.33
N SER A 137 -5.77 0.25 -12.04
CA SER A 137 -5.38 1.22 -11.02
C SER A 137 -3.87 1.51 -10.99
N THR A 138 -3.05 0.57 -11.45
CA THR A 138 -1.58 0.73 -11.56
C THR A 138 -1.16 1.73 -12.64
N GLU A 139 -2.06 2.05 -13.58
CA GLU A 139 -1.80 2.99 -14.69
C GLU A 139 -2.19 4.42 -14.38
N LEU A 140 -2.76 4.66 -13.19
CA LEU A 140 -3.09 6.00 -12.73
C LEU A 140 -1.83 6.85 -12.56
N VAL A 141 -1.97 8.10 -12.95
CA VAL A 141 -0.91 9.11 -12.79
C VAL A 141 -1.46 10.34 -12.07
N PRO A 142 -0.60 11.12 -11.40
CA PRO A 142 -1.03 12.38 -10.78
C PRO A 142 -1.69 13.31 -11.81
N GLY A 143 -2.89 13.80 -11.49
CA GLY A 143 -3.69 14.66 -12.38
C GLY A 143 -4.75 13.91 -13.18
N ASP A 144 -4.83 12.58 -13.10
CA ASP A 144 -5.97 11.84 -13.65
C ASP A 144 -7.27 12.25 -12.95
N VAL A 145 -8.32 12.42 -13.74
CA VAL A 145 -9.69 12.61 -13.24
C VAL A 145 -10.35 11.25 -13.12
N VAL A 146 -10.59 10.82 -11.88
CA VAL A 146 -11.13 9.50 -11.54
C VAL A 146 -12.63 9.62 -11.27
N LEU A 147 -13.41 8.70 -11.82
CA LEU A 147 -14.84 8.56 -11.59
C LEU A 147 -15.05 7.43 -10.59
N LEU A 148 -15.65 7.76 -9.46
CA LEU A 148 -15.96 6.79 -8.39
C LEU A 148 -17.47 6.58 -8.30
N ALA A 149 -17.86 5.35 -8.04
CA ALA A 149 -19.24 4.94 -7.77
C ALA A 149 -19.31 4.16 -6.45
N ALA A 150 -20.52 4.01 -5.92
CA ALA A 150 -20.75 3.14 -4.75
C ALA A 150 -20.29 1.70 -5.07
N GLY A 151 -19.56 1.09 -4.15
CA GLY A 151 -18.92 -0.22 -4.31
C GLY A 151 -17.49 -0.15 -4.80
N ASP A 152 -17.01 0.98 -5.32
CA ASP A 152 -15.65 1.10 -5.80
C ASP A 152 -14.64 1.20 -4.65
N LYS A 153 -13.52 0.53 -4.82
CA LYS A 153 -12.35 0.71 -3.97
C LYS A 153 -11.52 1.88 -4.51
N VAL A 154 -11.21 2.81 -3.63
CA VAL A 154 -10.40 4.00 -3.97
C VAL A 154 -8.99 3.57 -4.41
N PRO A 155 -8.58 3.89 -5.65
CA PRO A 155 -7.35 3.36 -6.23
C PRO A 155 -6.08 4.14 -5.86
N ALA A 156 -6.24 5.37 -5.42
CA ALA A 156 -5.15 6.29 -5.04
C ALA A 156 -5.71 7.36 -4.10
N ASP A 157 -4.84 8.19 -3.52
CA ASP A 157 -5.29 9.36 -2.78
C ASP A 157 -5.83 10.40 -3.76
N LEU A 158 -7.11 10.76 -3.59
CA LEU A 158 -7.86 11.61 -4.50
C LEU A 158 -8.38 12.85 -3.78
N ARG A 159 -8.29 14.01 -4.43
CA ARG A 159 -8.99 15.24 -4.05
C ARG A 159 -10.34 15.27 -4.77
N LEU A 160 -11.42 15.21 -4.01
CA LEU A 160 -12.77 15.23 -4.55
C LEU A 160 -13.14 16.65 -4.96
N PHE A 161 -13.66 16.83 -6.19
CA PHE A 161 -14.15 18.11 -6.69
C PHE A 161 -15.67 18.13 -6.89
N ARG A 162 -16.27 16.94 -7.00
CA ARG A 162 -17.72 16.78 -7.09
C ARG A 162 -18.13 15.49 -6.39
N ALA A 163 -19.02 15.60 -5.43
CA ALA A 163 -19.63 14.47 -4.74
C ALA A 163 -21.14 14.67 -4.68
N ARG A 164 -21.91 13.60 -4.90
CA ARG A 164 -23.36 13.58 -4.72
C ARG A 164 -23.68 12.39 -3.84
N ASP A 165 -24.13 12.67 -2.63
CA ASP A 165 -24.51 11.66 -1.63
C ASP A 165 -23.46 10.54 -1.46
N LEU A 166 -22.17 10.89 -1.67
CA LEU A 166 -21.05 9.97 -1.62
C LEU A 166 -20.60 9.81 -0.18
N GLN A 167 -20.43 8.58 0.25
CA GLN A 167 -19.85 8.24 1.55
C GLN A 167 -18.68 7.28 1.36
N ALA A 168 -17.78 7.21 2.33
CA ALA A 168 -16.66 6.30 2.32
C ALA A 168 -16.55 5.54 3.64
N ILE A 169 -16.22 4.26 3.57
CA ILE A 169 -15.80 3.46 4.72
C ILE A 169 -14.28 3.58 4.81
N GLU A 170 -13.81 4.25 5.85
CA GLU A 170 -12.38 4.54 6.07
C GLU A 170 -11.79 3.70 7.22
N ALA A 171 -12.39 2.55 7.51
CA ALA A 171 -11.96 1.66 8.59
C ALA A 171 -10.48 1.25 8.51
N ALA A 172 -9.93 1.11 7.31
CA ALA A 172 -8.53 0.79 7.10
C ALA A 172 -7.58 1.92 7.53
N LEU A 173 -8.07 3.17 7.59
CA LEU A 173 -7.31 4.37 7.92
C LEU A 173 -7.51 4.82 9.36
N THR A 174 -8.76 4.84 9.81
CA THR A 174 -9.17 5.37 11.12
C THR A 174 -9.43 4.29 12.17
N GLY A 175 -9.62 3.05 11.74
CA GLY A 175 -10.08 1.94 12.59
C GLY A 175 -11.59 1.95 12.85
N GLU A 176 -12.32 2.97 12.39
CA GLU A 176 -13.75 3.12 12.58
C GLU A 176 -14.52 2.67 11.33
N SER A 177 -15.53 1.80 11.52
CA SER A 177 -16.36 1.28 10.42
C SER A 177 -17.52 2.21 10.05
N THR A 178 -17.60 3.39 10.65
CA THR A 178 -18.65 4.36 10.35
C THR A 178 -18.43 5.00 8.99
N ALA A 179 -19.49 5.11 8.20
CA ALA A 179 -19.42 5.79 6.90
C ALA A 179 -19.26 7.30 7.08
N VAL A 180 -18.31 7.88 6.37
CA VAL A 180 -18.01 9.31 6.38
C VAL A 180 -18.54 9.95 5.11
N ALA A 181 -19.41 10.97 5.26
CA ALA A 181 -19.91 11.73 4.13
C ALA A 181 -18.77 12.51 3.45
N LYS A 182 -18.75 12.50 2.11
CA LYS A 182 -17.72 13.14 1.30
C LYS A 182 -18.26 14.36 0.57
N GLY A 183 -17.43 15.40 0.47
CA GLY A 183 -17.76 16.67 -0.16
C GLY A 183 -16.62 17.20 -1.03
N GLY A 184 -16.82 18.35 -1.70
CA GLY A 184 -15.82 18.97 -2.58
C GLY A 184 -15.16 20.23 -1.99
N ASP A 185 -15.68 20.79 -0.91
CA ASP A 185 -15.25 22.09 -0.37
C ASP A 185 -13.82 22.04 0.21
N ALA A 186 -13.13 23.16 0.16
CA ALA A 186 -11.80 23.29 0.78
C ALA A 186 -11.93 23.30 2.32
N LEU A 187 -10.96 22.70 2.98
CA LEU A 187 -10.92 22.56 4.44
C LEU A 187 -9.73 23.35 5.03
N PRO A 188 -9.77 23.72 6.31
CA PRO A 188 -8.61 24.31 6.99
C PRO A 188 -7.38 23.39 6.89
N GLU A 189 -6.19 23.98 6.76
CA GLU A 189 -4.95 23.22 6.67
C GLU A 189 -4.69 22.34 7.90
N SER A 190 -5.16 22.81 9.07
CA SER A 190 -5.04 22.08 10.35
C SER A 190 -6.00 20.89 10.49
N THR A 191 -6.87 20.62 9.50
CA THR A 191 -7.86 19.54 9.56
C THR A 191 -7.20 18.18 9.71
N LEU A 192 -7.62 17.40 10.72
CA LEU A 192 -7.12 16.06 10.98
C LEU A 192 -7.45 15.11 9.80
N LEU A 193 -6.63 14.11 9.60
CA LEU A 193 -6.75 13.17 8.48
C LEU A 193 -8.15 12.54 8.39
N ALA A 194 -8.70 12.11 9.52
CA ALA A 194 -10.02 11.48 9.61
C ALA A 194 -11.19 12.44 9.29
N GLU A 195 -10.97 13.75 9.37
CA GLU A 195 -12.00 14.78 9.15
C GLU A 195 -11.96 15.36 7.73
N ARG A 196 -11.01 14.92 6.90
CA ARG A 196 -10.85 15.44 5.53
C ARG A 196 -11.91 14.86 4.60
N CYS A 197 -13.13 15.36 4.72
CA CYS A 197 -14.27 14.88 3.92
C CYS A 197 -14.12 15.14 2.42
N ASN A 198 -13.22 16.03 2.00
CA ASN A 198 -12.95 16.34 0.60
C ASN A 198 -11.80 15.50 -0.02
N MET A 199 -11.28 14.53 0.73
CA MET A 199 -10.29 13.57 0.27
C MET A 199 -10.87 12.15 0.28
N ALA A 200 -10.42 11.33 -0.65
CA ALA A 200 -10.65 9.89 -0.63
C ALA A 200 -9.29 9.18 -0.66
N TYR A 201 -9.08 8.26 0.26
CA TYR A 201 -7.76 7.64 0.48
C TYR A 201 -7.67 6.25 -0.12
N ALA A 202 -6.50 5.91 -0.64
CA ALA A 202 -6.24 4.62 -1.26
C ALA A 202 -6.63 3.45 -0.33
N GLY A 203 -7.38 2.50 -0.86
CA GLY A 203 -7.79 1.30 -0.13
C GLY A 203 -9.11 1.41 0.64
N THR A 204 -9.69 2.61 0.77
CA THR A 204 -11.04 2.81 1.32
C THR A 204 -12.11 2.40 0.29
N VAL A 205 -13.36 2.24 0.72
CA VAL A 205 -14.47 1.80 -0.14
C VAL A 205 -15.53 2.88 -0.16
N MET A 206 -16.03 3.23 -1.34
CA MET A 206 -17.14 4.15 -1.54
C MET A 206 -18.49 3.44 -1.36
N ILE A 207 -19.46 4.10 -0.73
CA ILE A 207 -20.83 3.61 -0.55
C ILE A 207 -21.85 4.70 -0.88
#